data_b803d90911a0df3f269ae277f9a91ee4
#
_entry.id   b803d90911a0df3f269ae277f9a91ee4
#
_cell.length_a   1.000
_cell.length_b   1.000
_cell.length_c   1.000
_cell.angle_alpha   90.00
_cell.angle_beta   90.00
_cell.angle_gamma   90.00
#
_symmetry.space_group_name_H-M   'P 1'
#
loop_
_entity.id
_entity.type
_entity.pdbx_description
1 polymer ?
#
loop_
_entity_poly.entity_id
_entity_poly.type
_entity_poly.pdbx_seq_one_letter_code
_entity_poly.pdbx_strand_id
1 'polypeptide(L)'
;MRTRAVTLIAALGCAALAAGARAQSGRCGAGVDLVVQALEKMSANASNDQLEDADQLLKRASELCGELGDAWYYRSLVERKLGNARSADFAARQAAKFPSDASAEQQNPFVLASPLGSRAVTGNGEPGANNTAPSGPPGQRWALIVGIGSFTDQNIEPLKYTASDAQSFMDALLDPKIGGFKADHVHSLLNDQATTKNIKMQLNWLARSAGPDDIVVVYVATHGSSRDLDTVGVNYIITHDTEIGANIDPDSLYATALPMVEISNAIATRVKAQKAAIFLDTCFSGNAAVQESKMIAPGIKNASLSPDAIAHITQGSGRMVFAAAGTDQESLESDTLKHGFFTYYLVQALQQEGGSTPLSKIFNYTEQHVSQTVATQYNAQQTPVMGRSQDSTDFSLAGA
;
A
#
# COMPACT_ATOMS: atom_id res chain seq x y z
N MET A 1 2.94 23.33 33.26
CA MET A 1 3.08 23.63 31.82
C MET A 1 2.70 22.47 30.88
N ARG A 2 2.45 21.25 31.38
CA ARG A 2 2.09 20.07 30.55
C ARG A 2 0.60 19.93 30.21
N THR A 3 -0.28 20.58 30.95
CA THR A 3 -1.74 20.52 30.75
C THR A 3 -2.26 21.39 29.59
N ARG A 4 -1.49 22.39 29.14
CA ARG A 4 -1.90 23.26 28.00
C ARG A 4 -1.65 22.68 26.62
N ALA A 5 -0.73 21.74 26.47
CA ALA A 5 -0.41 21.15 25.18
C ALA A 5 -1.45 20.12 24.75
N VAL A 6 -1.99 19.32 25.67
CA VAL A 6 -3.03 18.31 25.39
C VAL A 6 -4.35 18.97 25.00
N THR A 7 -4.70 20.07 25.62
CA THR A 7 -5.90 20.87 25.32
C THR A 7 -5.80 21.54 23.93
N LEU A 8 -4.59 21.89 23.49
CA LEU A 8 -4.39 22.54 22.18
C LEU A 8 -4.51 21.56 21.00
N ILE A 9 -4.09 20.30 21.20
CA ILE A 9 -4.16 19.26 20.16
C ILE A 9 -5.60 18.77 19.97
N ALA A 10 -6.35 18.60 21.06
CA ALA A 10 -7.79 18.31 20.98
C ALA A 10 -8.57 19.47 20.33
N ALA A 11 -8.20 20.72 20.61
CA ALA A 11 -8.85 21.88 20.01
C ALA A 11 -8.55 22.06 18.51
N LEU A 12 -7.37 21.66 18.03
CA LEU A 12 -7.02 21.71 16.60
C LEU A 12 -7.72 20.59 15.81
N GLY A 13 -7.83 19.37 16.38
CA GLY A 13 -8.61 18.26 15.79
C GLY A 13 -10.09 18.60 15.70
N CYS A 14 -10.68 19.20 16.76
CA CYS A 14 -12.07 19.66 16.77
C CYS A 14 -12.33 20.78 15.74
N ALA A 15 -11.37 21.66 15.49
CA ALA A 15 -11.53 22.74 14.51
C ALA A 15 -11.52 22.24 13.06
N ALA A 16 -10.74 21.21 12.74
CA ALA A 16 -10.69 20.61 11.41
C ALA A 16 -11.97 19.82 11.09
N LEU A 17 -12.46 19.00 12.03
CA LEU A 17 -13.75 18.30 11.92
C LEU A 17 -14.93 19.27 11.77
N ALA A 18 -14.93 20.38 12.50
CA ALA A 18 -15.98 21.40 12.41
C ALA A 18 -15.95 22.19 11.10
N ALA A 19 -14.82 22.28 10.40
CA ALA A 19 -14.71 22.95 9.09
C ALA A 19 -15.20 22.04 7.96
N GLY A 20 -14.89 20.74 7.96
CA GLY A 20 -15.38 19.75 7.00
C GLY A 20 -16.89 19.49 7.12
N ALA A 21 -17.43 19.48 8.36
CA ALA A 21 -18.83 19.24 8.65
C ALA A 21 -19.81 20.34 8.14
N ARG A 22 -19.32 21.54 7.87
CA ARG A 22 -20.16 22.64 7.32
C ARG A 22 -20.55 22.42 5.85
N ALA A 23 -19.93 21.48 5.15
CA ALA A 23 -20.25 21.13 3.77
C ALA A 23 -21.28 20.00 3.64
N GLN A 24 -21.54 19.23 4.71
CA GLN A 24 -22.52 18.12 4.71
C GLN A 24 -23.82 18.54 5.38
N SER A 25 -24.91 18.52 4.61
CA SER A 25 -26.24 19.01 4.99
C SER A 25 -26.87 18.28 6.18
N GLY A 26 -27.21 18.99 7.20
CA GLY A 26 -28.33 18.81 8.16
C GLY A 26 -28.38 17.57 9.06
N ARG A 27 -28.28 16.36 8.54
CA ARG A 27 -28.42 15.11 9.31
C ARG A 27 -27.12 14.60 9.91
N CYS A 28 -26.00 14.80 9.23
CA CYS A 28 -24.70 14.33 9.68
C CYS A 28 -24.01 15.30 10.65
N GLY A 29 -24.43 16.56 10.74
CA GLY A 29 -23.85 17.53 11.66
C GLY A 29 -23.91 17.09 13.15
N ALA A 30 -25.07 16.59 13.59
CA ALA A 30 -25.23 16.05 14.93
C ALA A 30 -24.39 14.76 15.16
N GLY A 31 -24.15 13.97 14.13
CA GLY A 31 -23.26 12.81 14.17
C GLY A 31 -21.80 13.22 14.39
N VAL A 32 -21.33 14.27 13.71
CA VAL A 32 -19.97 14.82 13.87
C VAL A 32 -19.75 15.36 15.28
N ASP A 33 -20.74 16.05 15.85
CA ASP A 33 -20.65 16.55 17.23
C ASP A 33 -20.48 15.40 18.25
N LEU A 34 -21.14 14.26 18.03
CA LEU A 34 -20.98 13.07 18.86
C LEU A 34 -19.60 12.41 18.69
N VAL A 35 -19.02 12.42 17.48
CA VAL A 35 -17.66 11.95 17.26
C VAL A 35 -16.66 12.82 18.03
N VAL A 36 -16.82 14.14 17.99
CA VAL A 36 -15.97 15.07 18.76
C VAL A 36 -16.06 14.78 20.27
N GLN A 37 -17.27 14.58 20.81
CA GLN A 37 -17.46 14.24 22.22
C GLN A 37 -16.84 12.89 22.59
N ALA A 38 -16.89 11.91 21.69
CA ALA A 38 -16.24 10.62 21.89
C ALA A 38 -14.71 10.76 21.94
N LEU A 39 -14.12 11.57 21.05
CA LEU A 39 -12.68 11.84 21.02
C LEU A 39 -12.15 12.46 22.31
N GLU A 40 -12.95 13.30 22.98
CA GLU A 40 -12.58 13.88 24.29
C GLU A 40 -12.43 12.80 25.39
N LYS A 41 -13.14 11.67 25.26
CA LYS A 41 -13.07 10.53 26.18
C LYS A 41 -11.97 9.53 25.82
N MET A 42 -11.47 9.58 24.59
CA MET A 42 -10.46 8.67 24.05
C MET A 42 -9.06 9.21 24.35
N SER A 43 -8.35 8.55 25.25
CA SER A 43 -6.93 8.83 25.52
C SER A 43 -6.17 7.53 25.74
N ALA A 44 -4.84 7.58 25.69
CA ALA A 44 -4.01 6.39 25.92
C ALA A 44 -4.26 5.75 27.30
N ASN A 45 -4.65 6.56 28.29
CA ASN A 45 -4.91 6.15 29.68
C ASN A 45 -6.41 6.16 30.00
N ALA A 46 -7.29 6.16 29.01
CA ALA A 46 -8.73 6.11 29.22
C ALA A 46 -9.12 4.83 29.98
N SER A 47 -9.98 4.99 30.98
CA SER A 47 -10.58 3.86 31.71
C SER A 47 -11.58 3.11 30.81
N ASN A 48 -11.93 1.88 31.16
CA ASN A 48 -12.93 1.12 30.41
C ASN A 48 -14.29 1.86 30.39
N ASP A 49 -14.69 2.50 31.48
CA ASP A 49 -15.93 3.28 31.53
C ASP A 49 -15.90 4.46 30.54
N GLN A 50 -14.76 5.14 30.40
CA GLN A 50 -14.57 6.21 29.42
C GLN A 50 -14.61 5.69 27.99
N LEU A 51 -14.07 4.50 27.76
CA LEU A 51 -14.10 3.84 26.45
C LEU A 51 -15.49 3.34 26.10
N GLU A 52 -16.25 2.81 27.06
CA GLU A 52 -17.66 2.40 26.87
C GLU A 52 -18.54 3.62 26.56
N ASP A 53 -18.37 4.72 27.27
CA ASP A 53 -19.03 6.00 26.97
C ASP A 53 -18.70 6.49 25.56
N ALA A 54 -17.44 6.39 25.13
CA ALA A 54 -17.02 6.76 23.79
C ALA A 54 -17.66 5.84 22.73
N ASP A 55 -17.74 4.53 22.97
CA ASP A 55 -18.42 3.59 22.05
C ASP A 55 -19.90 3.94 21.88
N GLN A 56 -20.59 4.27 22.97
CA GLN A 56 -22.01 4.66 22.89
C GLN A 56 -22.20 5.94 22.06
N LEU A 57 -21.34 6.94 22.22
CA LEU A 57 -21.39 8.16 21.42
C LEU A 57 -21.13 7.88 19.93
N LEU A 58 -20.14 7.08 19.62
CA LEU A 58 -19.78 6.68 18.25
C LEU A 58 -20.85 5.81 17.61
N LYS A 59 -21.45 4.90 18.36
CA LYS A 59 -22.61 4.12 17.93
C LYS A 59 -23.77 5.02 17.56
N ARG A 60 -24.10 5.96 18.41
CA ARG A 60 -25.17 6.93 18.14
C ARG A 60 -24.86 7.84 16.96
N ALA A 61 -23.60 8.25 16.79
CA ALA A 61 -23.15 9.00 15.63
C ALA A 61 -23.39 8.22 14.33
N SER A 62 -23.01 6.93 14.32
CA SER A 62 -23.22 6.04 13.17
C SER A 62 -24.69 5.70 12.90
N GLU A 63 -25.57 5.71 13.92
CA GLU A 63 -27.02 5.56 13.76
C GLU A 63 -27.67 6.82 13.16
N LEU A 64 -27.18 8.01 13.53
CA LEU A 64 -27.66 9.29 13.00
C LEU A 64 -27.19 9.54 11.56
N CYS A 65 -25.97 9.15 11.26
CA CYS A 65 -25.36 9.27 9.95
C CYS A 65 -24.57 7.99 9.64
N GLY A 66 -25.22 7.04 8.99
CA GLY A 66 -24.61 5.74 8.68
C GLY A 66 -23.41 5.81 7.74
N GLU A 67 -23.29 6.92 7.01
CA GLU A 67 -22.21 7.19 6.05
C GLU A 67 -21.04 7.99 6.69
N LEU A 68 -21.08 8.26 7.99
CA LEU A 68 -20.02 8.97 8.70
C LEU A 68 -18.86 8.00 8.99
N GLY A 69 -17.88 7.95 8.06
CA GLY A 69 -16.72 7.06 8.14
C GLY A 69 -15.95 7.21 9.45
N ASP A 70 -15.79 8.44 9.94
CA ASP A 70 -15.11 8.73 11.20
C ASP A 70 -15.76 8.07 12.42
N ALA A 71 -17.10 8.04 12.49
CA ALA A 71 -17.82 7.37 13.59
C ALA A 71 -17.50 5.87 13.62
N TRP A 72 -17.49 5.22 12.46
CA TRP A 72 -17.14 3.81 12.31
C TRP A 72 -15.66 3.55 12.58
N TYR A 73 -14.79 4.43 12.11
CA TYR A 73 -13.34 4.31 12.31
C TYR A 73 -12.99 4.37 13.80
N TYR A 74 -13.36 5.45 14.48
CA TYR A 74 -13.06 5.58 15.91
C TYR A 74 -13.74 4.51 16.75
N ARG A 75 -14.93 4.07 16.39
CA ARG A 75 -15.60 2.95 17.04
C ARG A 75 -14.78 1.67 16.92
N SER A 76 -14.16 1.39 15.77
CA SER A 76 -13.30 0.23 15.59
C SER A 76 -12.09 0.25 16.54
N LEU A 77 -11.52 1.42 16.78
CA LEU A 77 -10.40 1.60 17.71
C LEU A 77 -10.83 1.38 19.18
N VAL A 78 -11.95 1.97 19.59
CA VAL A 78 -12.49 1.83 20.95
C VAL A 78 -12.84 0.37 21.25
N GLU A 79 -13.59 -0.28 20.39
CA GLU A 79 -14.00 -1.67 20.55
C GLU A 79 -12.78 -2.63 20.60
N ARG A 80 -11.75 -2.33 19.83
CA ARG A 80 -10.49 -3.08 19.89
C ARG A 80 -9.78 -2.90 21.22
N LYS A 81 -9.78 -1.68 21.76
CA LYS A 81 -9.19 -1.36 23.08
C LYS A 81 -9.96 -2.03 24.22
N LEU A 82 -11.30 -2.14 24.09
CA LEU A 82 -12.18 -2.87 25.02
C LEU A 82 -12.07 -4.41 24.89
N GLY A 83 -11.34 -4.93 23.92
CA GLY A 83 -11.21 -6.36 23.68
C GLY A 83 -12.35 -6.99 22.85
N ASN A 84 -13.25 -6.20 22.32
CA ASN A 84 -14.44 -6.63 21.56
C ASN A 84 -14.11 -6.85 20.08
N ALA A 85 -13.27 -7.84 19.75
CA ALA A 85 -12.71 -8.04 18.42
C ALA A 85 -13.79 -8.12 17.30
N ARG A 86 -14.93 -8.78 17.53
CA ARG A 86 -16.00 -8.90 16.53
C ARG A 86 -16.66 -7.57 16.19
N SER A 87 -16.93 -6.75 17.22
CA SER A 87 -17.52 -5.41 17.05
C SER A 87 -16.51 -4.47 16.38
N ALA A 88 -15.23 -4.54 16.77
CA ALA A 88 -14.15 -3.79 16.16
C ALA A 88 -14.02 -4.09 14.65
N ASP A 89 -14.04 -5.37 14.29
CA ASP A 89 -13.94 -5.80 12.89
C ASP A 89 -15.20 -5.40 12.08
N PHE A 90 -16.37 -5.43 12.69
CA PHE A 90 -17.59 -4.93 12.04
C PHE A 90 -17.50 -3.43 11.79
N ALA A 91 -17.12 -2.64 12.80
CA ALA A 91 -16.97 -1.19 12.68
C ALA A 91 -15.91 -0.80 11.65
N ALA A 92 -14.77 -1.51 11.61
CA ALA A 92 -13.72 -1.31 10.61
C ALA A 92 -14.22 -1.56 9.18
N ARG A 93 -15.01 -2.62 8.97
CA ARG A 93 -15.63 -2.88 7.66
C ARG A 93 -16.65 -1.82 7.25
N GLN A 94 -17.35 -1.19 8.19
CA GLN A 94 -18.24 -0.08 7.88
C GLN A 94 -17.43 1.20 7.56
N ALA A 95 -16.39 1.49 8.32
CA ALA A 95 -15.49 2.62 8.05
C ALA A 95 -14.88 2.55 6.64
N ALA A 96 -14.51 1.35 6.19
CA ALA A 96 -13.96 1.15 4.86
C ALA A 96 -14.94 1.40 3.69
N LYS A 97 -16.25 1.50 3.98
CA LYS A 97 -17.27 1.80 2.95
C LYS A 97 -17.53 3.30 2.78
N PHE A 98 -17.13 4.10 3.73
CA PHE A 98 -17.44 5.51 3.75
C PHE A 98 -16.16 6.33 3.86
N PRO A 99 -16.00 7.41 3.08
CA PRO A 99 -14.83 8.27 3.16
C PRO A 99 -14.76 8.86 4.58
N SER A 100 -13.65 8.62 5.26
CA SER A 100 -13.26 9.36 6.46
C SER A 100 -12.40 10.54 6.04
N ASP A 101 -12.49 11.67 6.77
CA ASP A 101 -11.60 12.79 6.53
C ASP A 101 -10.16 12.32 6.83
N ALA A 102 -9.25 12.40 5.85
CA ALA A 102 -7.87 11.89 5.96
C ALA A 102 -7.11 12.48 7.17
N SER A 103 -7.54 13.67 7.65
CA SER A 103 -7.04 14.28 8.88
C SER A 103 -7.41 13.50 10.15
N ALA A 104 -8.47 12.70 10.12
CA ALA A 104 -8.91 11.88 11.25
C ALA A 104 -8.07 10.59 11.40
N GLU A 105 -7.62 10.01 10.30
CA GLU A 105 -6.75 8.82 10.29
C GLU A 105 -5.37 9.07 10.91
N GLN A 106 -4.85 10.29 10.81
CA GLN A 106 -3.57 10.69 11.39
C GLN A 106 -3.64 10.93 12.91
N GLN A 107 -4.82 10.96 13.51
CA GLN A 107 -5.03 11.30 14.93
C GLN A 107 -5.63 10.15 15.72
N ASN A 108 -4.97 8.99 15.72
CA ASN A 108 -5.35 7.92 16.66
C ASN A 108 -5.04 8.37 18.10
N PRO A 109 -6.05 8.71 18.94
CA PRO A 109 -5.85 9.24 20.27
C PRO A 109 -5.16 8.26 21.23
N PHE A 110 -5.09 6.98 20.86
CA PHE A 110 -4.41 5.94 21.64
C PHE A 110 -2.93 5.80 21.29
N VAL A 111 -2.49 6.32 20.14
CA VAL A 111 -1.08 6.26 19.67
C VAL A 111 -0.28 7.46 20.13
N LEU A 112 -0.88 8.66 20.17
CA LEU A 112 -0.21 9.91 20.53
C LEU A 112 0.18 10.01 22.01
N ALA A 113 -0.20 9.07 22.86
CA ALA A 113 0.05 9.10 24.28
C ALA A 113 0.73 7.83 24.83
N SER A 114 1.32 6.97 24.01
CA SER A 114 2.22 5.93 24.51
C SER A 114 3.57 6.57 24.85
N PRO A 115 3.91 6.79 26.14
CA PRO A 115 5.29 7.06 26.47
C PRO A 115 6.07 5.81 26.13
N LEU A 116 7.10 5.93 25.32
CA LEU A 116 8.17 4.92 25.23
C LEU A 116 8.49 4.51 26.67
N GLY A 117 8.11 3.27 27.02
CA GLY A 117 8.28 2.77 28.36
C GLY A 117 9.74 2.74 28.74
N SER A 118 10.15 3.72 29.53
CA SER A 118 11.36 3.66 30.32
C SER A 118 11.15 2.57 31.38
N ARG A 119 11.52 1.36 31.06
CA ARG A 119 11.76 0.32 32.06
C ARG A 119 13.05 0.71 32.75
N ALA A 120 12.95 1.41 33.86
CA ALA A 120 14.06 1.62 34.75
C ALA A 120 14.50 0.27 35.31
N VAL A 121 15.59 -0.26 34.79
CA VAL A 121 16.37 -1.29 35.43
C VAL A 121 17.42 -0.58 36.27
N THR A 122 17.18 -0.53 37.57
CA THR A 122 18.23 -0.25 38.54
C THR A 122 19.15 -1.45 38.63
N GLY A 123 20.36 -1.31 38.11
CA GLY A 123 21.40 -2.30 38.23
C GLY A 123 22.73 -1.65 37.86
N ASN A 124 23.56 -1.37 38.85
CA ASN A 124 24.95 -0.92 38.70
C ASN A 124 25.76 -2.01 37.98
N GLY A 125 26.35 -1.68 36.83
CA GLY A 125 27.30 -2.52 36.14
C GLY A 125 27.99 -1.72 35.05
N GLU A 126 29.30 -1.70 35.10
CA GLU A 126 30.23 -0.96 34.23
C GLU A 126 30.08 -1.24 32.72
N PRO A 127 30.63 -0.34 31.85
CA PRO A 127 30.42 -0.39 30.41
C PRO A 127 31.34 -1.42 29.73
N GLY A 128 30.76 -2.53 29.36
CA GLY A 128 31.38 -3.48 28.44
C GLY A 128 30.73 -3.38 27.08
N ALA A 129 31.43 -2.83 26.11
CA ALA A 129 31.04 -2.82 24.72
C ALA A 129 30.93 -4.27 24.17
N ASN A 130 29.73 -4.70 23.83
CA ASN A 130 29.48 -5.71 22.81
C ASN A 130 28.03 -5.59 22.36
N ASN A 131 27.79 -4.78 21.33
CA ASN A 131 26.59 -4.83 20.51
C ASN A 131 26.68 -6.06 19.59
N THR A 132 26.40 -7.24 20.13
CA THR A 132 25.97 -8.37 19.31
C THR A 132 24.43 -8.31 19.25
N ALA A 133 23.89 -7.91 18.11
CA ALA A 133 22.50 -8.16 17.76
C ALA A 133 22.19 -9.66 17.99
N PRO A 134 20.97 -10.02 18.47
CA PRO A 134 20.60 -11.40 18.61
C PRO A 134 20.64 -12.08 17.24
N SER A 135 21.63 -12.95 17.04
CA SER A 135 21.76 -13.79 15.86
C SER A 135 20.77 -14.94 15.93
N GLY A 136 19.50 -14.66 15.59
CA GLY A 136 18.61 -15.71 15.11
C GLY A 136 19.07 -16.18 13.73
N PRO A 137 18.63 -17.35 13.24
CA PRO A 137 18.90 -17.74 11.86
C PRO A 137 18.37 -16.61 10.94
N PRO A 138 19.11 -16.26 9.86
CA PRO A 138 18.67 -15.22 8.95
C PRO A 138 17.26 -15.55 8.44
N GLY A 139 16.35 -14.56 8.46
CA GLY A 139 14.98 -14.72 7.99
C GLY A 139 14.97 -15.25 6.55
N GLN A 140 13.94 -16.04 6.24
CA GLN A 140 13.74 -16.56 4.89
C GLN A 140 13.26 -15.41 3.97
N ARG A 141 13.33 -15.61 2.68
CA ARG A 141 12.92 -14.65 1.66
C ARG A 141 11.89 -15.30 0.75
N TRP A 142 10.76 -14.63 0.59
CA TRP A 142 9.59 -15.11 -0.14
C TRP A 142 9.17 -14.09 -1.19
N ALA A 143 8.83 -14.53 -2.39
CA ALA A 143 8.40 -13.62 -3.42
C ALA A 143 7.20 -14.13 -4.21
N LEU A 144 6.31 -13.19 -4.58
CA LEU A 144 5.28 -13.36 -5.59
C LEU A 144 5.56 -12.40 -6.74
N ILE A 145 5.74 -12.95 -7.93
CA ILE A 145 6.07 -12.22 -9.15
C ILE A 145 4.91 -12.37 -10.13
N VAL A 146 4.34 -11.25 -10.58
CA VAL A 146 3.20 -11.23 -11.49
C VAL A 146 3.57 -10.38 -12.71
N GLY A 147 3.43 -10.96 -13.92
CA GLY A 147 3.65 -10.26 -15.18
C GLY A 147 2.55 -10.57 -16.18
N ILE A 148 1.75 -9.57 -16.56
CA ILE A 148 0.57 -9.76 -17.41
C ILE A 148 0.66 -8.85 -18.63
N GLY A 149 0.89 -9.45 -19.79
CA GLY A 149 0.91 -8.76 -21.09
C GLY A 149 -0.22 -9.21 -22.02
N SER A 150 -0.94 -10.28 -21.68
CA SER A 150 -2.06 -10.79 -22.49
C SER A 150 -3.34 -10.89 -21.65
N PHE A 151 -4.46 -10.57 -22.26
CA PHE A 151 -5.78 -10.49 -21.63
C PHE A 151 -6.80 -11.28 -22.42
N THR A 152 -7.81 -11.84 -21.74
CA THR A 152 -8.92 -12.55 -22.39
C THR A 152 -9.86 -11.59 -23.10
N ASP A 153 -10.06 -10.39 -22.54
CA ASP A 153 -10.86 -9.33 -23.14
C ASP A 153 -10.05 -8.62 -24.24
N GLN A 154 -10.53 -8.70 -25.48
CA GLN A 154 -9.88 -8.09 -26.67
C GLN A 154 -9.93 -6.54 -26.66
N ASN A 155 -10.71 -5.94 -25.75
CA ASN A 155 -10.74 -4.48 -25.56
C ASN A 155 -9.59 -3.98 -24.67
N ILE A 156 -8.84 -4.89 -24.03
CA ILE A 156 -7.61 -4.57 -23.28
C ILE A 156 -6.42 -4.76 -24.20
N GLU A 157 -5.66 -3.69 -24.42
CA GLU A 157 -4.48 -3.75 -25.28
C GLU A 157 -3.38 -4.59 -24.64
N PRO A 158 -2.74 -5.52 -25.37
CA PRO A 158 -1.63 -6.30 -24.85
C PRO A 158 -0.42 -5.44 -24.53
N LEU A 159 0.32 -5.80 -23.46
CA LEU A 159 1.62 -5.25 -23.12
C LEU A 159 2.73 -6.17 -23.63
N LYS A 160 3.81 -5.57 -24.12
CA LYS A 160 4.85 -6.33 -24.82
C LYS A 160 5.85 -6.99 -23.88
N TYR A 161 6.22 -6.29 -22.78
CA TYR A 161 7.42 -6.64 -22.01
C TYR A 161 7.15 -7.03 -20.56
N THR A 162 5.95 -6.94 -20.06
CA THR A 162 5.61 -7.25 -18.65
C THR A 162 6.01 -8.67 -18.21
N ALA A 163 5.90 -9.66 -19.11
CA ALA A 163 6.32 -11.02 -18.79
C ALA A 163 7.85 -11.15 -18.73
N SER A 164 8.58 -10.47 -19.65
CA SER A 164 10.05 -10.41 -19.61
C SER A 164 10.58 -9.61 -18.44
N ASP A 165 9.88 -8.55 -18.04
CA ASP A 165 10.18 -7.76 -16.86
C ASP A 165 10.05 -8.60 -15.59
N ALA A 166 8.93 -9.29 -15.43
CA ALA A 166 8.71 -10.20 -14.33
C ALA A 166 9.78 -11.29 -14.25
N GLN A 167 10.16 -11.88 -15.40
CA GLN A 167 11.21 -12.87 -15.47
C GLN A 167 12.58 -12.30 -15.08
N SER A 168 12.96 -11.14 -15.61
CA SER A 168 14.25 -10.51 -15.30
C SER A 168 14.38 -10.11 -13.83
N PHE A 169 13.29 -9.63 -13.23
CA PHE A 169 13.26 -9.33 -11.80
C PHE A 169 13.34 -10.61 -10.96
N MET A 170 12.63 -11.67 -11.35
CA MET A 170 12.71 -12.98 -10.70
C MET A 170 14.13 -13.55 -10.76
N ASP A 171 14.79 -13.46 -11.91
CA ASP A 171 16.16 -13.94 -12.08
C ASP A 171 17.12 -13.19 -11.15
N ALA A 172 16.95 -11.87 -10.99
CA ALA A 172 17.71 -11.08 -10.02
C ALA A 172 17.45 -11.49 -8.56
N LEU A 173 16.22 -11.86 -8.21
CA LEU A 173 15.91 -12.39 -6.87
C LEU A 173 16.58 -13.75 -6.62
N LEU A 174 16.63 -14.61 -7.64
CA LEU A 174 17.20 -15.95 -7.54
C LEU A 174 18.73 -15.94 -7.58
N ASP A 175 19.36 -14.92 -8.18
CA ASP A 175 20.84 -14.82 -8.24
C ASP A 175 21.42 -14.75 -6.82
N PRO A 176 22.32 -15.69 -6.44
CA PRO A 176 22.95 -15.71 -5.12
C PRO A 176 23.75 -14.44 -4.75
N LYS A 177 24.20 -13.68 -5.75
CA LYS A 177 24.96 -12.43 -5.56
C LYS A 177 24.03 -11.22 -5.37
N ILE A 178 22.77 -11.35 -5.73
CA ILE A 178 21.77 -10.28 -5.67
C ILE A 178 20.75 -10.61 -4.58
N GLY A 179 19.66 -11.26 -4.93
CA GLY A 179 18.59 -11.59 -3.98
C GLY A 179 18.91 -12.82 -3.12
N GLY A 180 19.44 -13.87 -3.72
CA GLY A 180 19.72 -15.15 -3.08
C GLY A 180 18.48 -15.82 -2.52
N PHE A 181 17.31 -15.59 -3.13
CA PHE A 181 16.07 -16.27 -2.78
C PHE A 181 16.17 -17.75 -3.18
N LYS A 182 15.56 -18.62 -2.40
CA LYS A 182 15.42 -20.03 -2.79
C LYS A 182 14.36 -20.17 -3.87
N ALA A 183 14.58 -21.05 -4.84
CA ALA A 183 13.64 -21.23 -5.95
C ALA A 183 12.23 -21.68 -5.51
N ASP A 184 12.14 -22.48 -4.46
CA ASP A 184 10.88 -22.94 -3.86
C ASP A 184 10.17 -21.86 -3.02
N HIS A 185 10.81 -20.71 -2.81
CA HIS A 185 10.26 -19.55 -2.13
C HIS A 185 9.85 -18.43 -3.10
N VAL A 186 9.97 -18.63 -4.39
CA VAL A 186 9.59 -17.65 -5.42
C VAL A 186 8.51 -18.25 -6.30
N HIS A 187 7.31 -17.70 -6.24
CA HIS A 187 6.24 -18.06 -7.14
C HIS A 187 6.02 -16.98 -8.19
N SER A 188 5.87 -17.40 -9.43
CA SER A 188 5.55 -16.50 -10.54
C SER A 188 4.21 -16.87 -11.17
N LEU A 189 3.48 -15.84 -11.58
CA LEU A 189 2.26 -15.94 -12.38
C LEU A 189 2.45 -15.06 -13.62
N LEU A 190 2.53 -15.67 -14.78
CA LEU A 190 2.72 -14.96 -16.03
C LEU A 190 1.49 -15.16 -16.94
N ASN A 191 1.03 -14.07 -17.55
CA ASN A 191 -0.07 -14.04 -18.51
C ASN A 191 -1.30 -14.84 -18.05
N ASP A 192 -1.65 -15.93 -18.71
CA ASP A 192 -2.83 -16.77 -18.46
C ASP A 192 -2.89 -17.37 -17.05
N GLN A 193 -1.75 -17.48 -16.37
CA GLN A 193 -1.69 -17.92 -14.99
C GLN A 193 -2.10 -16.81 -14.02
N ALA A 194 -1.99 -15.54 -14.41
CA ALA A 194 -2.19 -14.38 -13.55
C ALA A 194 -3.65 -13.90 -13.52
N THR A 195 -4.54 -14.79 -13.16
CA THR A 195 -5.96 -14.47 -12.91
C THR A 195 -6.14 -13.84 -11.53
N THR A 196 -7.22 -13.06 -11.35
CA THR A 196 -7.60 -12.52 -10.03
C THR A 196 -7.62 -13.59 -8.94
N LYS A 197 -8.18 -14.76 -9.24
CA LYS A 197 -8.22 -15.91 -8.33
C LYS A 197 -6.82 -16.39 -7.96
N ASN A 198 -5.96 -16.61 -8.95
CA ASN A 198 -4.63 -17.18 -8.73
C ASN A 198 -3.74 -16.20 -7.95
N ILE A 199 -3.80 -14.90 -8.24
CA ILE A 199 -3.07 -13.88 -7.48
C ILE A 199 -3.50 -13.90 -6.01
N LYS A 200 -4.80 -13.91 -5.71
CA LYS A 200 -5.32 -14.03 -4.33
C LYS A 200 -4.85 -15.32 -3.64
N MET A 201 -4.79 -16.43 -4.36
CA MET A 201 -4.27 -17.69 -3.82
C MET A 201 -2.77 -17.57 -3.45
N GLN A 202 -1.96 -16.92 -4.28
CA GLN A 202 -0.54 -16.73 -4.02
C GLN A 202 -0.26 -15.71 -2.92
N LEU A 203 -1.05 -14.65 -2.81
CA LEU A 203 -1.00 -13.75 -1.65
C LEU A 203 -1.29 -14.50 -0.34
N ASN A 204 -2.25 -15.43 -0.37
CA ASN A 204 -2.53 -16.26 0.80
C ASN A 204 -1.43 -17.31 1.06
N TRP A 205 -0.73 -17.78 0.02
CA TRP A 205 0.47 -18.62 0.19
C TRP A 205 1.58 -17.85 0.90
N LEU A 206 1.90 -16.62 0.49
CA LEU A 206 2.85 -15.75 1.20
C LEU A 206 2.49 -15.59 2.68
N ALA A 207 1.21 -15.35 2.96
CA ALA A 207 0.72 -15.18 4.33
C ALA A 207 0.90 -16.42 5.23
N ARG A 208 0.90 -17.61 4.63
CA ARG A 208 1.11 -18.87 5.37
C ARG A 208 2.58 -19.27 5.48
N SER A 209 3.41 -18.81 4.52
CA SER A 209 4.81 -19.21 4.40
C SER A 209 5.74 -18.29 5.20
N ALA A 210 5.51 -16.98 5.12
CA ALA A 210 6.42 -16.00 5.71
C ALA A 210 6.21 -15.82 7.22
N GLY A 211 7.31 -15.93 7.97
CA GLY A 211 7.40 -15.61 9.39
C GLY A 211 7.74 -14.14 9.67
N PRO A 212 7.76 -13.73 10.95
CA PRO A 212 8.00 -12.32 11.33
C PRO A 212 9.36 -11.77 10.90
N ASP A 213 10.40 -12.59 10.93
CA ASP A 213 11.78 -12.19 10.62
C ASP A 213 12.11 -12.30 9.13
N ASP A 214 11.16 -12.78 8.32
CA ASP A 214 11.33 -13.00 6.90
C ASP A 214 11.19 -11.70 6.09
N ILE A 215 11.67 -11.74 4.84
CA ILE A 215 11.45 -10.71 3.85
C ILE A 215 10.42 -11.21 2.84
N VAL A 216 9.44 -10.36 2.55
CA VAL A 216 8.45 -10.62 1.50
C VAL A 216 8.60 -9.61 0.38
N VAL A 217 8.61 -10.10 -0.85
CA VAL A 217 8.61 -9.30 -2.07
C VAL A 217 7.36 -9.61 -2.89
N VAL A 218 6.66 -8.57 -3.32
CA VAL A 218 5.59 -8.66 -4.31
C VAL A 218 5.95 -7.75 -5.48
N TYR A 219 5.98 -8.31 -6.67
CA TYR A 219 6.20 -7.57 -7.91
C TYR A 219 4.97 -7.77 -8.82
N VAL A 220 4.48 -6.68 -9.40
CA VAL A 220 3.34 -6.71 -10.33
C VAL A 220 3.63 -5.79 -11.51
N ALA A 221 3.64 -6.36 -12.71
CA ALA A 221 3.73 -5.63 -13.98
C ALA A 221 2.49 -5.92 -14.83
N THR A 222 1.66 -4.91 -15.08
CA THR A 222 0.41 -5.01 -15.85
C THR A 222 -0.22 -3.64 -16.06
N HIS A 223 -1.39 -3.59 -16.70
CA HIS A 223 -2.26 -2.42 -16.67
C HIS A 223 -2.89 -2.18 -15.30
N GLY A 224 -3.24 -0.94 -15.05
CA GLY A 224 -4.10 -0.55 -13.95
C GLY A 224 -5.31 0.26 -14.43
N SER A 225 -6.30 0.46 -13.57
CA SER A 225 -7.45 1.32 -13.85
C SER A 225 -7.33 2.68 -13.18
N SER A 226 -7.86 3.72 -13.82
CA SER A 226 -8.11 5.00 -13.15
C SER A 226 -9.17 4.85 -12.06
N ARG A 227 -9.07 5.66 -11.01
CA ARG A 227 -10.09 5.75 -9.94
C ARG A 227 -11.44 6.22 -10.47
N ASP A 228 -11.44 7.01 -11.53
CA ASP A 228 -12.65 7.60 -12.12
C ASP A 228 -13.54 6.55 -12.81
N LEU A 229 -13.01 5.34 -13.05
CA LEU A 229 -13.75 4.22 -13.61
C LEU A 229 -14.56 3.45 -12.55
N ASP A 230 -14.35 3.74 -11.28
CA ASP A 230 -15.03 3.09 -10.17
C ASP A 230 -15.94 4.09 -9.44
N THR A 231 -17.13 3.65 -9.04
CA THR A 231 -18.13 4.52 -8.40
C THR A 231 -17.71 5.06 -7.04
N VAL A 232 -16.74 4.38 -6.39
CA VAL A 232 -16.19 4.77 -5.08
C VAL A 232 -14.69 5.11 -5.15
N GLY A 233 -14.13 5.16 -6.36
CA GLY A 233 -12.76 5.60 -6.60
C GLY A 233 -11.68 4.57 -6.25
N VAL A 234 -11.92 3.29 -6.52
CA VAL A 234 -10.94 2.22 -6.36
C VAL A 234 -10.05 2.10 -7.60
N ASN A 235 -8.73 1.95 -7.40
CA ASN A 235 -7.82 1.51 -8.45
C ASN A 235 -7.81 -0.02 -8.54
N TYR A 236 -7.81 -0.55 -9.76
CA TYR A 236 -7.72 -1.98 -10.02
C TYR A 236 -6.42 -2.33 -10.73
N ILE A 237 -5.88 -3.48 -10.41
CA ILE A 237 -4.89 -4.21 -11.20
C ILE A 237 -5.65 -5.02 -12.23
N ILE A 238 -5.32 -4.83 -13.49
CA ILE A 238 -5.95 -5.53 -14.59
C ILE A 238 -5.29 -6.90 -14.71
N THR A 239 -6.06 -7.94 -14.41
CA THR A 239 -5.61 -9.34 -14.47
C THR A 239 -5.90 -9.95 -15.83
N HIS A 240 -5.32 -11.12 -16.10
CA HIS A 240 -5.54 -11.80 -17.38
C HIS A 240 -7.02 -12.05 -17.70
N ASP A 241 -7.82 -12.33 -16.67
CA ASP A 241 -9.25 -12.64 -16.74
C ASP A 241 -10.16 -11.43 -16.48
N THR A 242 -9.61 -10.21 -16.48
CA THR A 242 -10.41 -8.98 -16.34
C THR A 242 -11.25 -8.75 -17.59
N GLU A 243 -12.52 -8.41 -17.38
CA GLU A 243 -13.47 -8.06 -18.44
C GLU A 243 -13.87 -6.58 -18.30
N ILE A 244 -13.80 -5.82 -19.38
CA ILE A 244 -14.16 -4.40 -19.40
C ILE A 244 -15.22 -4.08 -20.44
N GLY A 245 -15.43 -4.99 -21.41
CA GLY A 245 -16.31 -4.76 -22.54
C GLY A 245 -15.88 -3.61 -23.46
N ALA A 246 -16.68 -3.32 -24.48
CA ALA A 246 -16.33 -2.34 -25.52
C ALA A 246 -16.30 -0.88 -25.05
N ASN A 247 -16.98 -0.53 -23.95
CA ASN A 247 -17.14 0.83 -23.45
C ASN A 247 -16.69 1.00 -21.98
N ILE A 248 -15.86 0.13 -21.48
CA ILE A 248 -15.47 0.02 -20.07
C ILE A 248 -16.70 0.07 -19.16
N ASP A 249 -17.25 -1.09 -18.90
CA ASP A 249 -18.35 -1.26 -17.94
C ASP A 249 -17.78 -1.29 -16.51
N PRO A 250 -18.10 -0.30 -15.65
CA PRO A 250 -17.62 -0.28 -14.27
C PRO A 250 -18.03 -1.52 -13.46
N ASP A 251 -19.18 -2.10 -13.73
CA ASP A 251 -19.66 -3.28 -13.02
C ASP A 251 -18.85 -4.53 -13.40
N SER A 252 -18.49 -4.68 -14.68
CA SER A 252 -17.60 -5.75 -15.15
C SER A 252 -16.19 -5.58 -14.57
N LEU A 253 -15.66 -4.36 -14.57
CA LEU A 253 -14.36 -4.05 -13.96
C LEU A 253 -14.34 -4.41 -12.46
N TYR A 254 -15.36 -3.98 -11.73
CA TYR A 254 -15.53 -4.30 -10.30
C TYR A 254 -15.59 -5.81 -10.03
N ALA A 255 -16.29 -6.53 -10.89
CA ALA A 255 -16.54 -7.97 -10.71
C ALA A 255 -15.30 -8.82 -11.02
N THR A 256 -14.45 -8.40 -11.97
CA THR A 256 -13.40 -9.26 -12.55
C THR A 256 -11.98 -8.81 -12.26
N ALA A 257 -11.73 -7.50 -12.13
CA ALA A 257 -10.40 -6.98 -11.84
C ALA A 257 -10.01 -7.16 -10.38
N LEU A 258 -8.73 -7.06 -10.08
CA LEU A 258 -8.21 -7.15 -8.72
C LEU A 258 -8.07 -5.74 -8.10
N PRO A 259 -8.87 -5.38 -7.07
CA PRO A 259 -8.67 -4.12 -6.37
C PRO A 259 -7.24 -4.02 -5.84
N MET A 260 -6.54 -2.91 -6.11
CA MET A 260 -5.15 -2.72 -5.66
C MET A 260 -5.01 -2.81 -4.14
N VAL A 261 -6.04 -2.38 -3.42
CA VAL A 261 -6.12 -2.49 -1.96
C VAL A 261 -6.08 -3.93 -1.45
N GLU A 262 -6.43 -4.92 -2.27
CA GLU A 262 -6.36 -6.34 -1.87
C GLU A 262 -4.92 -6.81 -1.64
N ILE A 263 -3.96 -6.32 -2.46
CA ILE A 263 -2.53 -6.62 -2.25
C ILE A 263 -2.06 -6.00 -0.94
N SER A 264 -2.36 -4.70 -0.74
CA SER A 264 -1.96 -4.00 0.48
C SER A 264 -2.58 -4.62 1.73
N ASN A 265 -3.87 -4.96 1.69
CA ASN A 265 -4.55 -5.62 2.79
C ASN A 265 -3.97 -7.01 3.09
N ALA A 266 -3.66 -7.79 2.05
CA ALA A 266 -3.02 -9.10 2.24
C ALA A 266 -1.67 -8.96 2.95
N ILE A 267 -0.84 -8.01 2.51
CA ILE A 267 0.46 -7.73 3.11
C ILE A 267 0.31 -7.16 4.53
N ALA A 268 -0.59 -6.19 4.74
CA ALA A 268 -0.73 -5.52 6.03
C ALA A 268 -1.37 -6.41 7.11
N THR A 269 -2.34 -7.25 6.75
CA THR A 269 -3.18 -7.96 7.73
C THR A 269 -2.92 -9.46 7.82
N ARG A 270 -2.36 -10.07 6.77
CA ARG A 270 -2.19 -11.52 6.68
C ARG A 270 -0.72 -11.96 6.69
N VAL A 271 0.17 -11.20 6.06
CA VAL A 271 1.61 -11.51 6.02
C VAL A 271 2.24 -11.06 7.34
N LYS A 272 2.90 -12.01 8.02
CA LYS A 272 3.54 -11.76 9.32
C LYS A 272 4.90 -11.09 9.21
N ALA A 273 5.54 -11.16 8.05
CA ALA A 273 6.87 -10.60 7.83
C ALA A 273 6.88 -9.10 8.15
N GLN A 274 7.89 -8.68 8.92
CA GLN A 274 8.07 -7.27 9.28
C GLN A 274 8.76 -6.46 8.18
N LYS A 275 9.30 -7.12 7.16
CA LYS A 275 9.93 -6.50 6.00
C LYS A 275 9.20 -6.92 4.74
N ALA A 276 8.54 -5.97 4.07
CA ALA A 276 7.89 -6.25 2.80
C ALA A 276 8.14 -5.14 1.79
N ALA A 277 8.59 -5.53 0.59
CA ALA A 277 8.78 -4.64 -0.55
C ALA A 277 7.76 -4.97 -1.64
N ILE A 278 7.03 -3.97 -2.09
CA ILE A 278 6.01 -4.09 -3.13
C ILE A 278 6.44 -3.23 -4.32
N PHE A 279 6.68 -3.86 -5.46
CA PHE A 279 7.06 -3.20 -6.70
C PHE A 279 5.87 -3.24 -7.66
N LEU A 280 5.44 -2.08 -8.11
CA LEU A 280 4.29 -1.91 -8.99
C LEU A 280 4.76 -1.25 -10.30
N ASP A 281 5.01 -2.08 -11.29
CA ASP A 281 5.26 -1.65 -12.65
C ASP A 281 3.95 -1.76 -13.44
N THR A 282 3.02 -0.86 -13.12
CA THR A 282 1.74 -0.78 -13.81
C THR A 282 1.92 0.15 -14.99
N CYS A 283 2.07 -0.46 -16.17
CA CYS A 283 2.31 0.23 -17.42
C CYS A 283 1.04 0.82 -18.02
N PHE A 284 1.23 1.96 -18.68
CA PHE A 284 0.25 2.55 -19.59
C PHE A 284 0.89 2.54 -20.97
N SER A 285 0.41 1.70 -21.87
CA SER A 285 0.86 1.71 -23.24
C SER A 285 0.33 2.97 -23.95
N GLY A 286 1.01 4.07 -23.73
CA GLY A 286 0.97 5.21 -24.62
C GLY A 286 2.25 5.18 -25.43
N ASN A 287 2.25 4.58 -26.60
CA ASN A 287 3.36 4.68 -27.51
C ASN A 287 3.47 6.14 -27.99
N ALA A 288 4.16 6.98 -27.21
CA ALA A 288 4.38 8.39 -27.55
C ALA A 288 5.19 8.57 -28.85
N ALA A 289 5.65 7.48 -29.45
CA ALA A 289 6.44 7.49 -30.68
C ALA A 289 5.67 7.05 -31.93
N VAL A 290 4.41 6.61 -31.84
CA VAL A 290 3.64 6.19 -33.03
C VAL A 290 2.29 6.92 -33.06
N GLN A 291 2.20 7.94 -33.90
CA GLN A 291 0.94 8.41 -34.46
C GLN A 291 0.18 7.23 -35.05
N GLU A 292 -1.11 7.11 -34.69
CA GLU A 292 -2.08 6.10 -35.14
C GLU A 292 -2.18 4.83 -34.26
N SER A 293 -2.44 4.97 -32.95
CA SER A 293 -2.98 3.85 -32.18
C SER A 293 -4.50 3.90 -32.17
N LYS A 294 -5.11 2.78 -32.53
CA LYS A 294 -6.53 2.51 -32.32
C LYS A 294 -6.87 2.84 -30.86
N MET A 295 -7.98 3.53 -30.64
CA MET A 295 -8.41 4.04 -29.36
C MET A 295 -8.37 2.95 -28.27
N ILE A 296 -7.42 3.06 -27.37
CA ILE A 296 -7.51 2.39 -26.07
C ILE A 296 -8.67 3.10 -25.35
N ALA A 297 -9.56 2.32 -24.76
CA ALA A 297 -10.70 2.90 -24.05
C ALA A 297 -10.21 3.95 -23.02
N PRO A 298 -10.72 5.19 -23.08
CA PRO A 298 -10.29 6.25 -22.17
C PRO A 298 -10.58 5.82 -20.73
N GLY A 299 -9.57 5.78 -19.85
CA GLY A 299 -9.75 5.45 -18.44
C GLY A 299 -8.95 4.26 -17.93
N ILE A 300 -8.44 3.35 -18.77
CA ILE A 300 -7.44 2.36 -18.36
C ILE A 300 -6.04 2.99 -18.30
N LYS A 301 -5.91 4.24 -18.76
CA LYS A 301 -4.62 4.92 -18.97
C LYS A 301 -3.98 5.57 -17.74
N ASN A 302 -4.65 5.70 -16.59
CA ASN A 302 -4.17 6.56 -15.50
C ASN A 302 -4.23 5.87 -14.13
N ALA A 303 -3.68 4.68 -13.97
CA ALA A 303 -3.56 4.05 -12.67
C ALA A 303 -2.24 4.40 -11.98
N SER A 304 -1.91 5.67 -11.92
CA SER A 304 -0.87 6.13 -11.03
C SER A 304 -1.32 5.93 -9.58
N LEU A 305 -0.40 5.44 -8.75
CA LEU A 305 -0.65 5.38 -7.32
C LEU A 305 -0.76 6.81 -6.78
N SER A 306 -1.95 7.18 -6.34
CA SER A 306 -2.10 8.42 -5.58
C SER A 306 -1.28 8.34 -4.28
N PRO A 307 -0.85 9.48 -3.72
CA PRO A 307 -0.22 9.50 -2.39
C PRO A 307 -1.03 8.75 -1.33
N ASP A 308 -2.35 8.81 -1.39
CA ASP A 308 -3.25 8.08 -0.48
C ASP A 308 -3.18 6.56 -0.69
N ALA A 309 -3.10 6.09 -1.94
CA ALA A 309 -2.93 4.67 -2.22
C ALA A 309 -1.57 4.16 -1.72
N ILE A 310 -0.49 4.94 -1.89
CA ILE A 310 0.83 4.63 -1.35
C ILE A 310 0.77 4.58 0.18
N ALA A 311 0.16 5.58 0.83
CA ALA A 311 -0.01 5.61 2.27
C ALA A 311 -0.80 4.40 2.78
N HIS A 312 -1.83 3.98 2.03
CA HIS A 312 -2.62 2.79 2.37
C HIS A 312 -1.82 1.48 2.26
N ILE A 313 -1.01 1.34 1.19
CA ILE A 313 -0.18 0.16 0.98
C ILE A 313 0.95 0.08 2.02
N THR A 314 1.41 1.21 2.52
CA THR A 314 2.46 1.29 3.54
C THR A 314 1.94 1.24 4.97
N GLN A 315 0.65 0.99 5.21
CA GLN A 315 0.10 0.79 6.55
C GLN A 315 0.77 -0.41 7.26
N GLY A 316 1.11 -0.21 8.54
CA GLY A 316 1.86 -1.17 9.34
C GLY A 316 3.34 -0.79 9.44
N SER A 317 4.18 -1.70 9.92
CA SER A 317 5.63 -1.49 10.06
C SER A 317 6.41 -2.23 8.99
N GLY A 318 7.55 -1.68 8.57
CA GLY A 318 8.50 -2.35 7.67
C GLY A 318 8.01 -2.51 6.23
N ARG A 319 7.11 -1.65 5.75
CA ARG A 319 6.57 -1.71 4.39
C ARG A 319 7.24 -0.68 3.50
N MET A 320 7.66 -1.11 2.30
CA MET A 320 8.17 -0.23 1.25
C MET A 320 7.41 -0.52 -0.05
N VAL A 321 6.99 0.52 -0.73
CA VAL A 321 6.29 0.44 -2.02
C VAL A 321 7.07 1.25 -3.03
N PHE A 322 7.25 0.67 -4.19
CA PHE A 322 7.95 1.26 -5.33
C PHE A 322 7.02 1.22 -6.53
N ALA A 323 6.63 2.38 -7.02
CA ALA A 323 5.79 2.50 -8.21
C ALA A 323 6.58 3.06 -9.38
N ALA A 324 6.31 2.57 -10.57
CA ALA A 324 7.04 2.91 -11.79
C ALA A 324 6.85 4.35 -12.25
N ALA A 325 5.73 4.99 -11.86
CA ALA A 325 5.43 6.36 -12.23
C ALA A 325 4.63 7.07 -11.12
N GLY A 326 4.76 8.39 -11.06
CA GLY A 326 3.98 9.25 -10.18
C GLY A 326 2.57 9.49 -10.70
N THR A 327 1.78 10.26 -9.94
CA THR A 327 0.41 10.63 -10.28
C THR A 327 0.38 11.32 -11.66
N ASP A 328 -0.58 10.94 -12.50
CA ASP A 328 -0.78 11.48 -13.86
C ASP A 328 0.39 11.25 -14.84
N GLN A 329 1.28 10.30 -14.53
CA GLN A 329 2.37 9.88 -15.40
C GLN A 329 2.17 8.43 -15.88
N GLU A 330 2.73 8.14 -17.05
CA GLU A 330 2.70 6.80 -17.63
C GLU A 330 4.01 6.06 -17.34
N SER A 331 3.94 4.75 -17.08
CA SER A 331 5.09 3.87 -17.17
C SER A 331 5.24 3.41 -18.63
N LEU A 332 6.42 3.59 -19.19
CA LEU A 332 6.69 3.36 -20.60
C LEU A 332 7.48 2.06 -20.82
N GLU A 333 7.19 1.39 -21.93
CA GLU A 333 7.95 0.27 -22.44
C GLU A 333 8.90 0.72 -23.56
N SER A 334 10.05 0.05 -23.72
CA SER A 334 11.04 0.32 -24.75
C SER A 334 11.29 -0.87 -25.64
N ASP A 335 11.01 -0.72 -26.94
CA ASP A 335 11.35 -1.73 -27.94
C ASP A 335 12.86 -1.96 -28.09
N THR A 336 13.68 -0.97 -27.73
CA THR A 336 15.14 -1.09 -27.74
C THR A 336 15.65 -1.88 -26.55
N LEU A 337 15.13 -1.59 -25.34
CA LEU A 337 15.53 -2.27 -24.10
C LEU A 337 14.84 -3.63 -23.94
N LYS A 338 13.72 -3.86 -24.64
CA LYS A 338 12.83 -5.03 -24.50
C LYS A 338 12.28 -5.19 -23.09
N HIS A 339 12.08 -4.08 -22.41
CA HIS A 339 11.63 -3.92 -21.02
C HIS A 339 10.83 -2.64 -20.84
N GLY A 340 10.06 -2.60 -19.77
CA GLY A 340 9.64 -1.33 -19.15
C GLY A 340 10.86 -0.60 -18.57
N PHE A 341 10.88 0.73 -18.67
CA PHE A 341 12.02 1.51 -18.15
C PHE A 341 12.25 1.30 -16.66
N PHE A 342 11.18 1.22 -15.88
CA PHE A 342 11.28 1.02 -14.44
C PHE A 342 11.98 -0.30 -14.11
N THR A 343 11.47 -1.41 -14.64
CA THR A 343 12.04 -2.73 -14.35
C THR A 343 13.45 -2.88 -14.91
N TYR A 344 13.73 -2.34 -16.10
CA TYR A 344 15.08 -2.35 -16.66
C TYR A 344 16.10 -1.71 -15.70
N TYR A 345 15.86 -0.48 -15.25
CA TYR A 345 16.78 0.22 -14.36
C TYR A 345 16.78 -0.33 -12.93
N LEU A 346 15.66 -0.88 -12.46
CA LEU A 346 15.59 -1.58 -11.17
C LEU A 346 16.52 -2.81 -11.16
N VAL A 347 16.43 -3.66 -12.19
CA VAL A 347 17.28 -4.84 -12.32
C VAL A 347 18.74 -4.43 -12.51
N GLN A 348 19.01 -3.40 -13.31
CA GLN A 348 20.36 -2.86 -13.50
C GLN A 348 20.95 -2.34 -12.17
N ALA A 349 20.18 -1.61 -11.37
CA ALA A 349 20.59 -1.15 -10.05
C ALA A 349 20.95 -2.32 -9.13
N LEU A 350 20.11 -3.35 -9.09
CA LEU A 350 20.36 -4.56 -8.30
C LEU A 350 21.64 -5.30 -8.74
N GLN A 351 21.90 -5.36 -10.04
CA GLN A 351 23.10 -6.00 -10.59
C GLN A 351 24.39 -5.20 -10.29
N GLN A 352 24.32 -3.87 -10.34
CA GLN A 352 25.50 -3.00 -10.13
C GLN A 352 25.82 -2.82 -8.66
N GLU A 353 24.81 -2.62 -7.83
CA GLU A 353 24.95 -2.28 -6.42
C GLU A 353 24.99 -3.51 -5.51
N GLY A 354 24.48 -4.65 -5.98
CA GLY A 354 24.37 -5.90 -5.24
C GLY A 354 23.19 -5.93 -4.26
N GLY A 355 22.81 -7.14 -3.87
CA GLY A 355 21.61 -7.40 -3.07
C GLY A 355 21.67 -6.96 -1.62
N SER A 356 22.87 -6.67 -1.08
CA SER A 356 23.05 -6.12 0.27
C SER A 356 22.84 -4.60 0.34
N THR A 357 22.64 -3.96 -0.81
CA THR A 357 22.40 -2.52 -0.87
C THR A 357 20.96 -2.21 -0.40
N PRO A 358 20.78 -1.19 0.47
CA PRO A 358 19.47 -0.76 0.91
C PRO A 358 18.54 -0.41 -0.26
N LEU A 359 17.27 -0.80 -0.15
CA LEU A 359 16.28 -0.61 -1.21
C LEU A 359 16.07 0.86 -1.59
N SER A 360 16.24 1.79 -0.64
CA SER A 360 16.17 3.22 -0.96
C SER A 360 17.26 3.65 -1.92
N LYS A 361 18.47 3.09 -1.80
CA LYS A 361 19.58 3.40 -2.73
C LYS A 361 19.34 2.79 -4.11
N ILE A 362 18.85 1.55 -4.17
CA ILE A 362 18.41 0.91 -5.40
C ILE A 362 17.35 1.76 -6.10
N PHE A 363 16.36 2.25 -5.33
CA PHE A 363 15.31 3.10 -5.85
C PHE A 363 15.83 4.44 -6.38
N ASN A 364 16.71 5.12 -5.66
CA ASN A 364 17.27 6.40 -6.11
C ASN A 364 18.00 6.28 -7.47
N TYR A 365 18.75 5.18 -7.65
CA TYR A 365 19.35 4.88 -8.94
C TYR A 365 18.27 4.69 -10.01
N THR A 366 17.26 3.87 -9.73
CA THR A 366 16.18 3.58 -10.66
C THR A 366 15.43 4.85 -11.06
N GLU A 367 15.00 5.65 -10.09
CA GLU A 367 14.25 6.89 -10.30
C GLU A 367 15.03 7.88 -11.16
N GLN A 368 16.31 8.11 -10.84
CA GLN A 368 17.17 9.02 -11.60
C GLN A 368 17.31 8.58 -13.06
N HIS A 369 17.61 7.29 -13.31
CA HIS A 369 17.85 6.81 -14.67
C HIS A 369 16.58 6.73 -15.49
N VAL A 370 15.45 6.30 -14.90
CA VAL A 370 14.13 6.32 -15.58
C VAL A 370 13.79 7.73 -15.98
N SER A 371 13.77 8.66 -15.03
CA SER A 371 13.34 10.04 -15.27
C SER A 371 14.23 10.73 -16.34
N GLN A 372 15.54 10.55 -16.24
CA GLN A 372 16.47 11.14 -17.20
C GLN A 372 16.32 10.53 -18.61
N THR A 373 16.23 9.20 -18.71
CA THR A 373 16.15 8.53 -20.01
C THR A 373 14.84 8.83 -20.71
N VAL A 374 13.72 8.76 -19.99
CA VAL A 374 12.40 9.04 -20.58
C VAL A 374 12.29 10.49 -21.02
N ALA A 375 12.78 11.45 -20.21
CA ALA A 375 12.75 12.86 -20.58
C ALA A 375 13.62 13.15 -21.82
N THR A 376 14.82 12.56 -21.91
CA THR A 376 15.78 12.88 -22.97
C THR A 376 15.52 12.15 -24.27
N GLN A 377 15.05 10.89 -24.22
CA GLN A 377 14.88 10.07 -25.42
C GLN A 377 13.45 10.09 -25.98
N TYR A 378 12.45 10.30 -25.11
CA TYR A 378 11.03 10.20 -25.49
C TYR A 378 10.27 11.51 -25.33
N ASN A 379 10.91 12.57 -24.81
CA ASN A 379 10.26 13.86 -24.51
C ASN A 379 8.97 13.67 -23.69
N ALA A 380 8.99 12.71 -22.76
CA ALA A 380 7.91 12.33 -21.89
C ALA A 380 8.34 12.42 -20.42
N GLN A 381 7.42 12.26 -19.50
CA GLN A 381 7.72 12.28 -18.07
C GLN A 381 7.31 10.95 -17.44
N GLN A 382 8.28 10.29 -16.80
CA GLN A 382 8.06 9.14 -15.94
C GLN A 382 9.00 9.28 -14.74
N THR A 383 8.42 9.50 -13.58
CA THR A 383 9.16 9.66 -12.31
C THR A 383 8.70 8.58 -11.35
N PRO A 384 9.49 7.52 -11.14
CA PRO A 384 9.18 6.53 -10.13
C PRO A 384 8.98 7.16 -8.75
N VAL A 385 8.11 6.56 -7.94
CA VAL A 385 7.83 7.03 -6.57
C VAL A 385 7.99 5.91 -5.56
N MET A 386 8.49 6.28 -4.38
CA MET A 386 8.65 5.36 -3.26
C MET A 386 7.82 5.83 -2.07
N GLY A 387 7.06 4.90 -1.48
CA GLY A 387 6.43 5.06 -0.19
C GLY A 387 7.01 4.11 0.83
N ARG A 388 7.02 4.50 2.11
CA ARG A 388 7.41 3.62 3.21
C ARG A 388 6.59 3.90 4.46
N SER A 389 6.37 2.88 5.28
CA SER A 389 5.77 3.06 6.60
C SER A 389 6.66 3.91 7.50
N GLN A 390 6.05 4.67 8.43
CA GLN A 390 6.77 5.59 9.31
C GLN A 390 7.84 4.89 10.17
N ASP A 391 7.61 3.64 10.54
CA ASP A 391 8.49 2.83 11.38
C ASP A 391 9.40 1.90 10.55
N SER A 392 9.43 2.04 9.22
CA SER A 392 10.28 1.18 8.40
C SER A 392 11.72 1.61 8.48
N THR A 393 12.57 0.71 8.97
CA THR A 393 14.00 0.77 8.67
C THR A 393 14.20 0.33 7.22
N ASP A 394 15.09 0.99 6.51
CA ASP A 394 15.51 0.54 5.19
C ASP A 394 16.13 -0.85 5.28
N PHE A 395 15.88 -1.68 4.29
CA PHE A 395 16.43 -3.03 4.25
C PHE A 395 16.88 -3.41 2.84
N SER A 396 17.64 -4.47 2.73
CA SER A 396 18.15 -5.01 1.47
C SER A 396 17.47 -6.32 1.11
N LEU A 397 17.46 -6.70 -0.17
CA LEU A 397 16.89 -7.98 -0.62
C LEU A 397 17.70 -9.18 -0.14
N ALA A 398 19.00 -9.03 0.05
CA ALA A 398 19.86 -10.11 0.56
C ALA A 398 19.68 -10.37 2.07
N GLY A 399 18.93 -9.52 2.78
CA GLY A 399 18.62 -9.76 4.20
C GLY A 399 19.75 -9.44 5.15
N ALA A 400 20.52 -8.39 4.88
CA ALA A 400 21.54 -7.86 5.80
C ALA A 400 20.91 -6.98 6.87
#